data_4d2e3e8999c7435c8ba6969edb98c0c1
#
_entry.id   4d2e3e8999c7435c8ba6969edb98c0c1
#
_cell.length_a   1.000
_cell.length_b   1.000
_cell.length_c   1.000
_cell.angle_alpha   90.00
_cell.angle_beta   90.00
_cell.angle_gamma   90.00
#
_symmetry.space_group_name_H-M   'P 1'
#
loop_
_entity.id
_entity.type
_entity.pdbx_description
1 polymer ?
#
loop_
_entity_poly.entity_id
_entity_poly.type
_entity_poly.pdbx_seq_one_letter_code
_entity_poly.pdbx_strand_id
1 'polypeptide(L)'
;MSIFSRRAVCVVAAASVAASIIPAASADTATYYSTKQPYFPAATIDSYSKAPEGFQQIYTSSVNRHGSRGLSSFKYDDLAGQMLTAAKERGQLTDLGERLIPQVEAMSKANRELAGPGEGGYGNLTAFGRAELSGIGERNARRNAELFDAIDREKRSISFLSSGADRAIESGWYFGKSLLETNPELTDNLTYGTADGHVELEPRRDLLHAHKDKKAPHYEAYKEWADGDVLEEKVQQAYDKPASREA
;
A
#
# COMPACT_ATOMS: atom_id res chain seq x y z
N MET A 1 -23.56 56.39 18.72
CA MET A 1 -22.54 55.73 17.89
C MET A 1 -22.46 54.27 18.35
N SER A 2 -23.09 53.40 17.55
CA SER A 2 -23.22 51.95 17.90
C SER A 2 -22.24 51.15 17.04
N ILE A 3 -21.35 50.42 17.70
CA ILE A 3 -20.36 49.55 17.06
C ILE A 3 -20.94 48.16 17.01
N PHE A 4 -21.41 47.73 15.84
CA PHE A 4 -21.85 46.35 15.57
C PHE A 4 -20.61 45.45 15.42
N SER A 5 -20.38 44.59 16.40
CA SER A 5 -19.43 43.50 16.32
C SER A 5 -20.03 42.35 15.47
N ARG A 6 -19.51 42.12 14.26
CA ARG A 6 -19.83 40.96 13.43
C ARG A 6 -19.04 39.74 13.92
N ARG A 7 -19.68 38.84 14.60
CA ARG A 7 -19.13 37.49 14.89
C ARG A 7 -19.21 36.66 13.62
N ALA A 8 -18.07 36.34 13.03
CA ALA A 8 -17.96 35.36 11.97
C ALA A 8 -18.19 33.97 12.58
N VAL A 9 -19.26 33.31 12.15
CA VAL A 9 -19.51 31.91 12.47
C VAL A 9 -18.77 31.07 11.43
N CYS A 10 -17.65 30.47 11.82
CA CYS A 10 -17.02 29.43 11.02
C CYS A 10 -17.88 28.17 11.07
N VAL A 11 -18.58 27.87 9.98
CA VAL A 11 -19.23 26.58 9.78
C VAL A 11 -18.14 25.58 9.35
N VAL A 12 -17.72 24.75 10.28
CA VAL A 12 -16.89 23.59 9.98
C VAL A 12 -17.81 22.55 9.33
N ALA A 13 -17.73 22.42 8.03
CA ALA A 13 -18.36 21.33 7.31
C ALA A 13 -17.61 20.05 7.64
N ALA A 14 -18.11 19.26 8.58
CA ALA A 14 -17.67 17.90 8.80
C ALA A 14 -18.06 17.08 7.57
N ALA A 15 -17.10 16.82 6.69
CA ALA A 15 -17.26 15.82 5.64
C ALA A 15 -17.30 14.45 6.30
N SER A 16 -18.50 13.95 6.55
CA SER A 16 -18.75 12.56 6.92
C SER A 16 -18.30 11.69 5.75
N VAL A 17 -17.12 11.09 5.85
CA VAL A 17 -16.71 9.97 5.02
C VAL A 17 -17.69 8.85 5.34
N ALA A 18 -18.65 8.64 4.45
CA ALA A 18 -19.50 7.46 4.50
C ALA A 18 -18.56 6.26 4.41
N ALA A 19 -18.40 5.54 5.52
CA ALA A 19 -17.77 4.23 5.54
C ALA A 19 -18.64 3.35 4.64
N SER A 20 -18.25 3.21 3.37
CA SER A 20 -18.80 2.21 2.49
C SER A 20 -18.54 0.87 3.16
N ILE A 21 -19.61 0.24 3.64
CA ILE A 21 -19.60 -1.14 4.12
C ILE A 21 -19.13 -1.97 2.94
N ILE A 22 -17.86 -2.33 2.92
CA ILE A 22 -17.32 -3.30 1.98
C ILE A 22 -17.95 -4.62 2.39
N PRO A 23 -18.79 -5.24 1.55
CA PRO A 23 -19.39 -6.52 1.90
C PRO A 23 -18.25 -7.51 2.17
N ALA A 24 -18.30 -8.17 3.32
CA ALA A 24 -17.42 -9.30 3.59
C ALA A 24 -17.61 -10.29 2.44
N ALA A 25 -16.55 -10.52 1.66
CA ALA A 25 -16.57 -11.48 0.58
C ALA A 25 -16.89 -12.84 1.20
N SER A 26 -18.01 -13.40 0.84
CA SER A 26 -18.40 -14.76 1.24
C SER A 26 -17.31 -15.70 0.71
N ALA A 27 -16.84 -16.60 1.56
CA ALA A 27 -15.73 -17.50 1.30
C ALA A 27 -15.96 -18.55 0.18
N ASP A 28 -17.07 -18.47 -0.55
CA ASP A 28 -17.56 -19.55 -1.42
C ASP A 28 -17.19 -19.43 -2.92
N THR A 29 -16.49 -18.39 -3.33
CA THR A 29 -15.87 -18.30 -4.65
C THR A 29 -14.51 -17.62 -4.53
N ALA A 30 -13.52 -18.37 -4.11
CA ALA A 30 -12.14 -17.88 -4.07
C ALA A 30 -11.67 -17.57 -5.51
N THR A 31 -11.81 -16.33 -5.91
CA THR A 31 -11.25 -15.82 -7.15
C THR A 31 -9.81 -15.42 -6.88
N TYR A 32 -8.88 -16.17 -7.45
CA TYR A 32 -7.45 -15.95 -7.25
C TYR A 32 -6.93 -14.94 -8.27
N TYR A 33 -6.93 -13.66 -7.88
CA TYR A 33 -6.40 -12.59 -8.73
C TYR A 33 -4.90 -12.36 -8.55
N SER A 34 -4.18 -13.26 -7.89
CA SER A 34 -2.76 -13.12 -7.60
C SER A 34 -2.46 -11.77 -6.94
N THR A 35 -1.47 -11.02 -7.43
CA THR A 35 -1.10 -9.71 -6.88
C THR A 35 -2.16 -8.61 -7.09
N LYS A 36 -3.28 -8.91 -7.72
CA LYS A 36 -4.42 -8.00 -7.93
C LYS A 36 -5.55 -8.24 -6.93
N GLN A 37 -5.39 -9.22 -6.06
CA GLN A 37 -6.34 -9.48 -4.98
C GLN A 37 -6.37 -8.28 -4.03
N PRO A 38 -7.56 -7.70 -3.73
CA PRO A 38 -7.70 -6.71 -2.67
C PRO A 38 -7.28 -7.31 -1.33
N TYR A 39 -6.67 -6.48 -0.46
CA TYR A 39 -6.31 -6.92 0.87
C TYR A 39 -7.53 -6.88 1.80
N PHE A 40 -7.82 -8.01 2.39
CA PHE A 40 -8.78 -8.13 3.49
C PHE A 40 -8.08 -8.77 4.69
N PRO A 41 -8.36 -8.29 5.93
CA PRO A 41 -7.82 -8.91 7.12
C PRO A 41 -8.25 -10.38 7.21
N ALA A 42 -7.29 -11.28 7.30
CA ALA A 42 -7.56 -12.72 7.45
C ALA A 42 -8.00 -13.09 8.87
N ALA A 43 -7.77 -12.20 9.85
CA ALA A 43 -8.04 -12.44 11.27
C ALA A 43 -8.54 -11.15 11.94
N THR A 44 -9.35 -11.30 12.99
CA THR A 44 -9.73 -10.19 13.87
C THR A 44 -8.67 -9.97 14.94
N ILE A 45 -8.63 -8.77 15.54
CA ILE A 45 -7.65 -8.45 16.58
C ILE A 45 -7.75 -9.45 17.75
N ASP A 46 -8.96 -9.81 18.14
CA ASP A 46 -9.20 -10.73 19.26
C ASP A 46 -8.78 -12.18 18.99
N SER A 47 -8.55 -12.53 17.72
CA SER A 47 -8.10 -13.88 17.32
C SER A 47 -6.58 -14.08 17.44
N TYR A 48 -5.81 -13.03 17.70
CA TYR A 48 -4.36 -13.15 17.88
C TYR A 48 -4.03 -13.68 19.28
N SER A 49 -3.04 -14.57 19.35
CA SER A 49 -2.52 -15.05 20.63
C SER A 49 -1.93 -13.92 21.43
N LYS A 50 -2.21 -13.91 22.72
CA LYS A 50 -1.54 -13.01 23.68
C LYS A 50 -0.11 -13.45 23.91
N ALA A 51 0.74 -12.53 24.39
CA ALA A 51 2.07 -12.89 24.86
C ALA A 51 1.95 -13.95 25.96
N PRO A 52 2.85 -14.96 26.00
CA PRO A 52 2.89 -15.92 27.11
C PRO A 52 3.14 -15.21 28.43
N GLU A 53 2.70 -15.82 29.54
CA GLU A 53 2.94 -15.28 30.88
C GLU A 53 4.45 -15.05 31.12
N GLY A 54 4.80 -13.90 31.66
CA GLY A 54 6.19 -13.50 31.91
C GLY A 54 6.92 -12.92 30.70
N PHE A 55 6.27 -12.82 29.54
CA PHE A 55 6.84 -12.20 28.34
C PHE A 55 6.17 -10.84 28.07
N GLN A 56 7.00 -9.87 27.65
CA GLN A 56 6.57 -8.55 27.22
C GLN A 56 7.03 -8.29 25.80
N GLN A 57 6.17 -7.66 24.99
CA GLN A 57 6.56 -7.20 23.67
C GLN A 57 7.48 -5.99 23.78
N ILE A 58 8.66 -6.08 23.17
CA ILE A 58 9.68 -5.00 23.21
C ILE A 58 9.90 -4.35 21.86
N TYR A 59 9.40 -4.93 20.78
CA TYR A 59 9.66 -4.46 19.42
C TYR A 59 8.55 -4.91 18.46
N THR A 60 8.26 -4.07 17.47
CA THR A 60 7.45 -4.43 16.32
C THR A 60 8.10 -3.93 15.03
N SER A 61 7.98 -4.71 13.97
CA SER A 61 8.40 -4.31 12.61
C SER A 61 7.29 -4.65 11.64
N SER A 62 6.97 -3.69 10.76
CA SER A 62 5.96 -3.86 9.72
C SER A 62 6.57 -3.57 8.36
N VAL A 63 6.55 -4.56 7.47
CA VAL A 63 6.99 -4.41 6.09
C VAL A 63 5.77 -4.55 5.19
N ASN A 64 5.41 -3.45 4.53
CA ASN A 64 4.20 -3.40 3.73
C ASN A 64 4.55 -3.12 2.26
N ARG A 65 3.82 -3.75 1.36
CA ARG A 65 3.74 -3.31 -0.02
C ARG A 65 2.90 -2.03 -0.08
N HIS A 66 3.12 -1.19 -1.12
CA HIS A 66 2.17 -0.10 -1.40
C HIS A 66 0.74 -0.64 -1.58
N GLY A 67 -0.26 0.16 -1.29
CA GLY A 67 -1.68 -0.16 -1.48
C GLY A 67 -2.06 -0.39 -2.94
N SER A 68 -3.31 -0.77 -3.16
CA SER A 68 -3.88 -0.94 -4.50
C SER A 68 -3.71 0.33 -5.33
N ARG A 69 -3.26 0.16 -6.57
CA ARG A 69 -2.89 1.26 -7.46
C ARG A 69 -3.34 1.03 -8.90
N GLY A 70 -3.36 2.09 -9.68
CA GLY A 70 -3.54 2.02 -11.12
C GLY A 70 -2.39 1.29 -11.82
N LEU A 71 -2.55 1.09 -13.13
CA LEU A 71 -1.50 0.53 -13.97
C LEU A 71 -0.26 1.40 -13.94
N SER A 72 0.91 0.81 -14.06
CA SER A 72 2.19 1.53 -14.02
C SER A 72 2.63 2.10 -15.37
N SER A 73 1.83 1.90 -16.42
CA SER A 73 2.13 2.37 -17.77
C SER A 73 0.87 2.31 -18.65
N PHE A 74 0.73 3.23 -19.59
CA PHE A 74 -0.25 3.18 -20.67
C PHE A 74 -0.15 1.94 -21.55
N LYS A 75 1.04 1.37 -21.69
CA LYS A 75 1.30 0.28 -22.65
C LYS A 75 0.36 -0.90 -22.48
N TYR A 76 -0.11 -1.17 -21.27
CA TYR A 76 -0.91 -2.37 -21.01
C TYR A 76 -2.34 -2.23 -21.53
N ASP A 77 -2.98 -1.11 -21.26
CA ASP A 77 -4.36 -0.83 -21.69
C ASP A 77 -4.40 -0.42 -23.16
N ASP A 78 -3.45 0.38 -23.65
CA ASP A 78 -3.35 0.75 -25.07
C ASP A 78 -3.12 -0.48 -25.97
N LEU A 79 -2.19 -1.37 -25.62
CA LEU A 79 -1.95 -2.59 -26.41
C LEU A 79 -3.15 -3.53 -26.36
N ALA A 80 -3.83 -3.67 -25.23
CA ALA A 80 -5.05 -4.47 -25.14
C ALA A 80 -6.14 -3.89 -26.04
N GLY A 81 -6.34 -2.57 -26.03
CA GLY A 81 -7.28 -1.87 -26.91
C GLY A 81 -6.95 -2.06 -28.40
N GLN A 82 -5.69 -1.85 -28.77
CA GLN A 82 -5.23 -2.05 -30.16
C GLN A 82 -5.44 -3.49 -30.64
N MET A 83 -5.12 -4.47 -29.81
CA MET A 83 -5.31 -5.89 -30.14
C MET A 83 -6.79 -6.22 -30.38
N LEU A 84 -7.69 -5.75 -29.50
CA LEU A 84 -9.12 -5.97 -29.65
C LEU A 84 -9.69 -5.26 -30.88
N THR A 85 -9.25 -4.02 -31.15
CA THR A 85 -9.64 -3.27 -32.35
C THR A 85 -9.19 -4.00 -33.62
N ALA A 86 -7.94 -4.43 -33.69
CA ALA A 86 -7.42 -5.16 -34.85
C ALA A 86 -8.14 -6.51 -35.08
N ALA A 87 -8.50 -7.21 -34.01
CA ALA A 87 -9.27 -8.45 -34.09
C ALA A 87 -10.69 -8.18 -34.61
N LYS A 88 -11.33 -7.09 -34.17
CA LYS A 88 -12.66 -6.68 -34.63
C LYS A 88 -12.67 -6.33 -36.11
N GLU A 89 -11.71 -5.52 -36.55
CA GLU A 89 -11.57 -5.13 -37.98
C GLU A 89 -11.36 -6.32 -38.90
N ARG A 90 -10.75 -7.38 -38.39
CA ARG A 90 -10.52 -8.63 -39.14
C ARG A 90 -11.67 -9.64 -39.04
N GLY A 91 -12.72 -9.33 -38.31
CA GLY A 91 -13.82 -10.26 -38.03
C GLY A 91 -13.39 -11.51 -37.25
N GLN A 92 -12.35 -11.40 -36.45
CA GLN A 92 -11.77 -12.49 -35.65
C GLN A 92 -12.07 -12.36 -34.13
N LEU A 93 -12.95 -11.44 -33.76
CA LEU A 93 -13.30 -11.26 -32.37
C LEU A 93 -14.17 -12.42 -31.90
N THR A 94 -13.86 -12.94 -30.72
CA THR A 94 -14.69 -13.94 -30.04
C THR A 94 -15.74 -13.25 -29.19
N ASP A 95 -16.77 -13.98 -28.73
CA ASP A 95 -17.75 -13.47 -27.76
C ASP A 95 -17.11 -12.91 -26.49
N LEU A 96 -15.99 -13.49 -26.05
CA LEU A 96 -15.22 -12.95 -24.93
C LEU A 96 -14.57 -11.61 -25.32
N GLY A 97 -13.98 -11.53 -26.52
CA GLY A 97 -13.38 -10.30 -27.03
C GLY A 97 -14.37 -9.16 -27.12
N GLU A 98 -15.58 -9.42 -27.60
CA GLU A 98 -16.66 -8.41 -27.64
C GLU A 98 -17.01 -7.86 -26.24
N ARG A 99 -17.07 -8.74 -25.22
CA ARG A 99 -17.31 -8.33 -23.84
C ARG A 99 -16.15 -7.60 -23.19
N LEU A 100 -14.92 -7.83 -23.64
CA LEU A 100 -13.72 -7.19 -23.08
C LEU A 100 -13.54 -5.76 -23.58
N ILE A 101 -14.01 -5.40 -24.78
CA ILE A 101 -13.85 -4.04 -25.34
C ILE A 101 -14.30 -2.97 -24.33
N PRO A 102 -15.57 -2.93 -23.87
CA PRO A 102 -16.01 -1.89 -22.95
C PRO A 102 -15.30 -1.93 -21.59
N GLN A 103 -14.82 -3.09 -21.16
CA GLN A 103 -14.06 -3.22 -19.92
C GLN A 103 -12.65 -2.64 -20.03
N VAL A 104 -11.96 -2.87 -21.15
CA VAL A 104 -10.63 -2.29 -21.43
C VAL A 104 -10.73 -0.78 -21.58
N GLU A 105 -11.76 -0.28 -22.27
CA GLU A 105 -12.02 1.16 -22.41
C GLU A 105 -12.27 1.82 -21.04
N ALA A 106 -13.11 1.22 -20.20
CA ALA A 106 -13.39 1.71 -18.85
C ALA A 106 -12.14 1.69 -17.96
N MET A 107 -11.34 0.62 -18.04
CA MET A 107 -10.07 0.52 -17.31
C MET A 107 -9.07 1.58 -17.78
N SER A 108 -8.92 1.78 -19.08
CA SER A 108 -8.04 2.80 -19.66
C SER A 108 -8.46 4.20 -19.21
N LYS A 109 -9.75 4.52 -19.28
CA LYS A 109 -10.29 5.80 -18.82
C LYS A 109 -10.00 6.03 -17.34
N ALA A 110 -10.35 5.07 -16.48
CA ALA A 110 -10.11 5.18 -15.04
C ALA A 110 -8.62 5.32 -14.70
N ASN A 111 -7.75 4.61 -15.43
CA ASN A 111 -6.30 4.70 -15.23
C ASN A 111 -5.75 6.08 -15.63
N ARG A 112 -6.27 6.70 -16.70
CA ARG A 112 -5.91 8.06 -17.11
C ARG A 112 -6.40 9.11 -16.10
N GLU A 113 -7.61 8.97 -15.61
CA GLU A 113 -8.17 9.86 -14.58
C GLU A 113 -7.35 9.79 -13.29
N LEU A 114 -6.97 8.58 -12.85
CA LEU A 114 -6.14 8.36 -11.67
C LEU A 114 -4.72 8.92 -11.84
N ALA A 115 -4.16 8.83 -13.05
CA ALA A 115 -2.84 9.37 -13.36
C ALA A 115 -2.81 10.89 -13.33
N GLY A 116 -3.93 11.55 -13.64
CA GLY A 116 -4.02 12.99 -13.75
C GLY A 116 -3.35 13.57 -15.01
N PRO A 117 -3.26 14.90 -15.13
CA PRO A 117 -2.64 15.56 -16.28
C PRO A 117 -1.12 15.38 -16.27
N GLY A 118 -0.59 14.65 -17.24
CA GLY A 118 0.84 14.42 -17.45
C GLY A 118 1.27 12.96 -17.38
N GLU A 119 2.53 12.69 -17.71
CA GLU A 119 3.06 11.33 -17.76
C GLU A 119 3.45 10.75 -16.38
N GLY A 120 3.45 11.56 -15.32
CA GLY A 120 4.00 11.20 -14.00
C GLY A 120 3.08 10.40 -13.08
N GLY A 121 1.78 10.35 -13.35
CA GLY A 121 0.78 9.83 -12.41
C GLY A 121 0.48 8.32 -12.51
N TYR A 122 1.15 7.61 -13.41
CA TYR A 122 0.95 6.17 -13.53
C TYR A 122 1.42 5.41 -12.30
N GLY A 123 0.53 4.57 -11.79
CA GLY A 123 0.79 3.80 -10.59
C GLY A 123 0.44 4.51 -9.29
N ASN A 124 -0.29 5.61 -9.35
CA ASN A 124 -0.85 6.29 -8.18
C ASN A 124 -1.79 5.35 -7.41
N LEU A 125 -1.86 5.54 -6.10
CA LEU A 125 -2.79 4.79 -5.25
C LEU A 125 -4.23 5.10 -5.63
N THR A 126 -5.05 4.05 -5.58
CA THR A 126 -6.52 4.21 -5.60
C THR A 126 -7.02 4.63 -4.22
N ALA A 127 -8.26 5.15 -4.14
CA ALA A 127 -8.93 5.39 -2.86
C ALA A 127 -8.98 4.10 -2.00
N PHE A 128 -9.15 2.95 -2.65
CA PHE A 128 -9.12 1.65 -1.99
C PHE A 128 -7.72 1.36 -1.40
N GLY A 129 -6.64 1.60 -2.15
CA GLY A 129 -5.27 1.43 -1.67
C GLY A 129 -4.93 2.30 -0.47
N ARG A 130 -5.45 3.51 -0.41
CA ARG A 130 -5.34 4.40 0.76
C ARG A 130 -6.05 3.81 1.98
N ALA A 131 -7.29 3.34 1.79
CA ALA A 131 -8.06 2.70 2.85
C ALA A 131 -7.41 1.40 3.36
N GLU A 132 -6.79 0.60 2.48
CA GLU A 132 -6.02 -0.59 2.85
C GLU A 132 -4.93 -0.25 3.87
N LEU A 133 -4.11 0.77 3.58
CA LEU A 133 -2.99 1.15 4.44
C LEU A 133 -3.46 1.80 5.75
N SER A 134 -4.51 2.62 5.70
CA SER A 134 -5.13 3.16 6.92
C SER A 134 -5.62 2.03 7.83
N GLY A 135 -6.34 1.06 7.28
CA GLY A 135 -6.82 -0.08 8.06
C GLY A 135 -5.69 -0.96 8.62
N ILE A 136 -4.56 -1.08 7.90
CA ILE A 136 -3.37 -1.78 8.43
C ILE A 136 -2.76 -1.00 9.59
N GLY A 137 -2.62 0.32 9.46
CA GLY A 137 -2.11 1.21 10.52
C GLY A 137 -2.94 1.12 11.80
N GLU A 138 -4.27 1.23 11.67
CA GLU A 138 -5.21 1.12 12.79
C GLU A 138 -5.10 -0.24 13.49
N ARG A 139 -5.09 -1.33 12.74
CA ARG A 139 -4.95 -2.67 13.32
C ARG A 139 -3.59 -2.87 13.98
N ASN A 140 -2.53 -2.30 13.43
CA ASN A 140 -1.19 -2.34 14.03
C ASN A 140 -1.18 -1.60 15.36
N ALA A 141 -1.77 -0.40 15.44
CA ALA A 141 -1.92 0.38 16.65
C ALA A 141 -2.66 -0.41 17.74
N ARG A 142 -3.84 -0.93 17.43
CA ARG A 142 -4.67 -1.69 18.38
C ARG A 142 -4.03 -3.00 18.84
N ARG A 143 -3.39 -3.72 17.93
CA ARG A 143 -2.74 -5.00 18.25
C ARG A 143 -1.56 -4.84 19.19
N ASN A 144 -0.81 -3.75 19.06
CA ASN A 144 0.42 -3.50 19.80
C ASN A 144 0.25 -2.36 20.82
N ALA A 145 -0.95 -2.15 21.34
CA ALA A 145 -1.26 -1.02 22.23
C ALA A 145 -0.31 -0.94 23.43
N GLU A 146 -0.09 -2.05 24.15
CA GLU A 146 0.82 -2.10 25.30
C GLU A 146 2.27 -1.73 24.94
N LEU A 147 2.72 -2.11 23.75
CA LEU A 147 4.04 -1.72 23.24
C LEU A 147 4.09 -0.21 22.92
N PHE A 148 3.06 0.33 22.30
CA PHE A 148 3.00 1.77 21.99
C PHE A 148 2.91 2.62 23.24
N ASP A 149 2.15 2.21 24.26
CA ASP A 149 2.14 2.85 25.59
C ASP A 149 3.55 2.84 26.22
N ALA A 150 4.29 1.73 26.09
CA ALA A 150 5.66 1.64 26.58
C ALA A 150 6.61 2.53 25.77
N ILE A 151 6.46 2.61 24.45
CA ILE A 151 7.26 3.48 23.57
C ILE A 151 7.07 4.94 23.98
N ASP A 152 5.84 5.40 24.18
CA ASP A 152 5.58 6.77 24.64
C ASP A 152 6.17 7.03 26.02
N ARG A 153 5.87 6.20 27.00
CA ARG A 153 6.36 6.36 28.38
C ARG A 153 7.87 6.39 28.48
N GLU A 154 8.57 5.56 27.67
CA GLU A 154 10.03 5.43 27.68
C GLU A 154 10.71 6.36 26.66
N LYS A 155 9.92 7.15 25.91
CA LYS A 155 10.39 8.07 24.86
C LYS A 155 11.28 7.37 23.81
N ARG A 156 10.90 6.15 23.44
CA ARG A 156 11.58 5.42 22.36
C ARG A 156 11.14 5.96 21.00
N SER A 157 11.98 5.80 19.99
CA SER A 157 11.72 6.31 18.63
C SER A 157 10.92 5.31 17.78
N ILE A 158 10.09 5.88 16.90
CA ILE A 158 9.38 5.17 15.83
C ILE A 158 9.93 5.68 14.51
N SER A 159 10.32 4.78 13.60
CA SER A 159 10.82 5.11 12.28
C SER A 159 9.88 4.62 11.19
N PHE A 160 9.57 5.50 10.24
CA PHE A 160 8.88 5.17 9.01
C PHE A 160 9.84 5.30 7.84
N LEU A 161 10.02 4.21 7.10
CA LEU A 161 10.92 4.14 5.95
C LEU A 161 10.14 3.95 4.67
N SER A 162 10.60 4.55 3.59
CA SER A 162 10.00 4.39 2.26
C SER A 162 11.07 4.17 1.20
N SER A 163 10.72 3.41 0.15
CA SER A 163 11.56 3.30 -1.05
C SER A 163 11.68 4.62 -1.84
N GLY A 164 11.01 5.69 -1.43
CA GLY A 164 10.99 6.99 -2.12
C GLY A 164 10.19 7.02 -3.43
N ALA A 165 9.45 5.95 -3.77
CA ALA A 165 8.46 6.01 -4.83
C ALA A 165 7.16 6.63 -4.29
N ASP A 166 6.51 7.53 -5.05
CA ASP A 166 5.36 8.31 -4.57
C ASP A 166 4.26 7.46 -3.95
N ARG A 167 3.90 6.35 -4.59
CA ARG A 167 2.94 5.38 -4.06
C ARG A 167 3.38 4.72 -2.75
N ALA A 168 4.68 4.56 -2.53
CA ALA A 168 5.20 4.01 -1.28
C ALA A 168 5.21 5.07 -0.17
N ILE A 169 5.55 6.30 -0.51
CA ILE A 169 5.46 7.46 0.40
C ILE A 169 3.99 7.64 0.83
N GLU A 170 3.08 7.74 -0.14
CA GLU A 170 1.65 7.90 0.14
C GLU A 170 1.08 6.74 0.97
N SER A 171 1.50 5.50 0.71
CA SER A 171 1.12 4.33 1.51
C SER A 171 1.58 4.45 2.96
N GLY A 172 2.83 4.88 3.17
CA GLY A 172 3.37 5.12 4.50
C GLY A 172 2.63 6.23 5.25
N TRP A 173 2.22 7.29 4.55
CA TRP A 173 1.42 8.37 5.13
C TRP A 173 0.08 7.87 5.68
N TYR A 174 -0.67 7.11 4.88
CA TYR A 174 -1.97 6.60 5.29
C TYR A 174 -1.84 5.60 6.44
N PHE A 175 -0.81 4.76 6.43
CA PHE A 175 -0.50 3.88 7.54
C PHE A 175 -0.15 4.66 8.82
N GLY A 176 0.81 5.59 8.73
CA GLY A 176 1.28 6.37 9.87
C GLY A 176 0.21 7.29 10.43
N LYS A 177 -0.55 7.97 9.56
CA LYS A 177 -1.68 8.81 9.97
C LYS A 177 -2.68 8.03 10.81
N SER A 178 -3.10 6.86 10.34
CA SER A 178 -4.09 6.06 11.05
C SER A 178 -3.54 5.48 12.36
N LEU A 179 -2.24 5.16 12.43
CA LEU A 179 -1.58 4.77 13.67
C LEU A 179 -1.61 5.92 14.69
N LEU A 180 -1.29 7.15 14.27
CA LEU A 180 -1.29 8.32 15.13
C LEU A 180 -2.70 8.80 15.48
N GLU A 181 -3.70 8.63 14.62
CA GLU A 181 -5.10 8.89 14.98
C GLU A 181 -5.58 7.97 16.11
N THR A 182 -5.03 6.77 16.20
CA THR A 182 -5.30 5.82 17.30
C THR A 182 -4.47 6.11 18.55
N ASN A 183 -3.24 6.60 18.37
CA ASN A 183 -2.26 6.87 19.44
C ASN A 183 -1.62 8.25 19.22
N PRO A 184 -2.33 9.38 19.48
CA PRO A 184 -1.84 10.73 19.19
C PRO A 184 -0.58 11.12 19.98
N GLU A 185 -0.38 10.55 21.16
CA GLU A 185 0.78 10.73 22.02
C GLU A 185 2.10 10.31 21.37
N LEU A 186 2.05 9.41 20.39
CA LEU A 186 3.24 8.92 19.70
C LEU A 186 3.84 9.92 18.71
N THR A 187 3.20 11.05 18.47
CA THR A 187 3.71 12.07 17.52
C THR A 187 5.12 12.54 17.89
N ASP A 188 5.41 12.69 19.18
CA ASP A 188 6.71 13.12 19.67
C ASP A 188 7.79 12.02 19.62
N ASN A 189 7.39 10.78 19.33
CA ASN A 189 8.28 9.63 19.23
C ASN A 189 8.77 9.39 17.80
N LEU A 190 8.29 10.14 16.80
CA LEU A 190 8.66 9.94 15.40
C LEU A 190 10.08 10.42 15.11
N THR A 191 10.86 9.61 14.39
CA THR A 191 12.23 9.97 13.98
C THR A 191 12.23 11.17 13.02
N TYR A 192 11.28 11.22 12.10
CA TYR A 192 11.13 12.30 11.12
C TYR A 192 10.03 13.31 11.47
N GLY A 193 9.06 12.94 12.27
CA GLY A 193 7.97 13.82 12.66
C GLY A 193 6.78 13.82 11.70
N THR A 194 6.10 14.96 11.63
CA THR A 194 4.95 15.17 10.75
C THR A 194 5.09 16.48 9.99
N ALA A 195 4.77 16.46 8.70
CA ALA A 195 4.70 17.65 7.84
C ALA A 195 3.33 17.74 7.18
N ASP A 196 2.70 18.93 7.22
CA ASP A 196 1.39 19.21 6.59
C ASP A 196 0.29 18.19 6.96
N GLY A 197 0.33 17.66 8.18
CA GLY A 197 -0.61 16.64 8.67
C GLY A 197 -0.32 15.23 8.15
N HIS A 198 0.83 15.02 7.53
CA HIS A 198 1.32 13.72 7.07
C HIS A 198 2.55 13.29 7.86
N VAL A 199 2.69 11.97 8.04
CA VAL A 199 3.91 11.39 8.62
C VAL A 199 5.04 11.54 7.62
N GLU A 200 6.15 12.13 8.04
CA GLU A 200 7.37 12.16 7.24
C GLU A 200 8.04 10.78 7.25
N LEU A 201 8.45 10.34 6.06
CA LEU A 201 9.09 9.06 5.87
C LEU A 201 10.55 9.24 5.45
N GLU A 202 11.43 8.47 6.04
CA GLU A 202 12.82 8.39 5.60
C GLU A 202 12.92 7.72 4.22
N PRO A 203 13.41 8.42 3.18
CA PRO A 203 13.54 7.84 1.85
C PRO A 203 14.79 6.96 1.78
N ARG A 204 14.63 5.66 1.74
CA ARG A 204 15.74 4.67 1.68
C ARG A 204 15.81 4.01 0.30
N ARG A 205 16.03 4.81 -0.73
CA ARG A 205 16.19 4.32 -2.11
C ARG A 205 17.41 3.42 -2.26
N ASP A 206 18.47 3.71 -1.55
CA ASP A 206 19.70 2.95 -1.51
C ASP A 206 19.50 1.49 -1.03
N LEU A 207 18.56 1.27 -0.11
CA LEU A 207 18.26 -0.05 0.43
C LEU A 207 16.98 -0.65 -0.14
N LEU A 208 15.89 0.11 -0.14
CA LEU A 208 14.56 -0.42 -0.45
C LEU A 208 14.24 -0.43 -1.96
N HIS A 209 15.06 0.22 -2.78
CA HIS A 209 14.85 0.32 -4.23
C HIS A 209 16.09 -0.04 -5.05
N ALA A 210 17.14 -0.55 -4.43
CA ALA A 210 18.42 -0.89 -5.07
C ALA A 210 18.27 -1.78 -6.32
N HIS A 211 17.33 -2.73 -6.28
CA HIS A 211 17.06 -3.65 -7.40
C HIS A 211 16.50 -2.98 -8.68
N LYS A 212 16.09 -1.72 -8.63
CA LYS A 212 15.54 -0.96 -9.76
C LYS A 212 16.27 0.34 -10.04
N ASP A 213 16.85 0.92 -9.03
CA ASP A 213 17.58 2.18 -9.14
C ASP A 213 19.03 1.91 -9.52
N LYS A 214 19.31 1.89 -10.83
CA LYS A 214 20.66 1.69 -11.37
C LYS A 214 21.70 2.71 -10.92
N LYS A 215 21.24 3.80 -10.29
CA LYS A 215 22.11 4.84 -9.71
C LYS A 215 22.31 4.66 -8.20
N ALA A 216 21.60 3.71 -7.58
CA ALA A 216 21.76 3.43 -6.17
C ALA A 216 23.18 2.91 -5.87
N PRO A 217 23.81 3.35 -4.77
CA PRO A 217 25.18 2.96 -4.44
C PRO A 217 25.42 1.44 -4.38
N HIS A 218 24.38 0.68 -4.06
CA HIS A 218 24.47 -0.78 -3.90
C HIS A 218 23.92 -1.56 -5.10
N TYR A 219 23.60 -0.88 -6.22
CA TYR A 219 22.99 -1.56 -7.37
C TYR A 219 23.91 -2.60 -8.00
N GLU A 220 25.20 -2.28 -8.14
CA GLU A 220 26.17 -3.21 -8.74
C GLU A 220 26.36 -4.46 -7.85
N ALA A 221 26.46 -4.28 -6.55
CA ALA A 221 26.54 -5.40 -5.60
C ALA A 221 25.25 -6.26 -5.62
N TYR A 222 24.08 -5.62 -5.73
CA TYR A 222 22.83 -6.34 -5.92
C TYR A 222 22.82 -7.14 -7.21
N LYS A 223 23.27 -6.54 -8.31
CA LYS A 223 23.32 -7.18 -9.63
C LYS A 223 24.28 -8.38 -9.64
N GLU A 224 25.48 -8.19 -9.10
CA GLU A 224 26.45 -9.27 -8.97
C GLU A 224 25.88 -10.46 -8.16
N TRP A 225 25.19 -10.17 -7.06
CA TRP A 225 24.49 -11.20 -6.29
C TRP A 225 23.33 -11.85 -7.04
N ALA A 226 22.52 -11.07 -7.75
CA ALA A 226 21.34 -11.55 -8.46
C ALA A 226 21.66 -12.36 -9.71
N ASP A 227 22.76 -12.01 -10.40
CA ASP A 227 23.25 -12.71 -11.59
C ASP A 227 24.25 -13.85 -11.23
N GLY A 228 24.58 -14.01 -9.96
CA GLY A 228 25.55 -14.99 -9.48
C GLY A 228 24.93 -16.34 -9.08
N ASP A 229 25.78 -17.35 -9.01
CA ASP A 229 25.41 -18.74 -8.70
C ASP A 229 24.78 -18.90 -7.32
N VAL A 230 25.07 -17.99 -6.37
CA VAL A 230 24.55 -18.03 -4.99
C VAL A 230 23.03 -17.96 -4.95
N LEU A 231 22.40 -17.12 -5.80
CA LEU A 231 20.94 -17.04 -5.86
C LEU A 231 20.36 -18.33 -6.44
N GLU A 232 20.95 -18.86 -7.50
CA GLU A 232 20.52 -20.10 -8.13
C GLU A 232 20.63 -21.29 -7.16
N GLU A 233 21.74 -21.42 -6.44
CA GLU A 233 21.92 -22.42 -5.38
C GLU A 233 20.85 -22.31 -4.28
N LYS A 234 20.51 -21.10 -3.83
CA LYS A 234 19.47 -20.88 -2.80
C LYS A 234 18.07 -21.22 -3.31
N VAL A 235 17.77 -20.89 -4.55
CA VAL A 235 16.51 -21.27 -5.20
C VAL A 235 16.43 -22.80 -5.28
N GLN A 236 17.47 -23.46 -5.76
CA GLN A 236 17.52 -24.91 -5.85
C GLN A 236 17.34 -25.59 -4.48
N GLN A 237 18.04 -25.10 -3.44
CA GLN A 237 17.87 -25.60 -2.08
C GLN A 237 16.45 -25.44 -1.55
N ALA A 238 15.73 -24.39 -1.94
CA ALA A 238 14.34 -24.18 -1.55
C ALA A 238 13.41 -25.19 -2.25
N TYR A 239 13.65 -25.47 -3.53
CA TYR A 239 12.89 -26.47 -4.29
C TYR A 239 13.16 -27.90 -3.85
N ASP A 240 14.35 -28.20 -3.37
CA ASP A 240 14.72 -29.53 -2.90
C ASP A 240 14.16 -29.88 -1.51
N LYS A 241 13.57 -28.92 -0.80
CA LYS A 241 12.93 -29.17 0.48
C LYS A 241 11.55 -29.82 0.29
N PRO A 242 11.21 -30.89 1.03
CA PRO A 242 9.92 -31.56 0.92
C PRO A 242 8.72 -30.64 1.04
N ALA A 243 8.76 -29.68 1.95
CA ALA A 243 7.68 -28.72 2.18
C ALA A 243 7.43 -27.73 1.01
N SER A 244 8.38 -27.56 0.09
CA SER A 244 8.22 -26.73 -1.10
C SER A 244 7.69 -27.50 -2.31
N ARG A 245 7.64 -28.85 -2.24
CA ARG A 245 7.10 -29.70 -3.31
C ARG A 245 5.61 -29.99 -3.16
N GLU A 246 5.05 -29.73 -1.97
CA GLU A 246 3.63 -29.96 -1.65
C GLU A 246 2.78 -28.68 -1.78
N ALA A 247 3.37 -27.53 -2.10
CA ALA A 247 2.71 -26.25 -2.32
C ALA A 247 2.57 -25.95 -3.82
#